data_9f3820ac1d58c5e88ac80e658b4fa054
#
_entry.id   9f3820ac1d58c5e88ac80e658b4fa054
#
_cell.length_a   1.000
_cell.length_b   1.000
_cell.length_c   1.000
_cell.angle_alpha   90.00
_cell.angle_beta   90.00
_cell.angle_gamma   90.00
#
_symmetry.space_group_name_H-M   'P 1'
#
loop_
_entity.id
_entity.type
_entity.pdbx_description
1 polymer ?
#
loop_
_entity_poly.entity_id
_entity_poly.type
_entity_poly.pdbx_seq_one_letter_code
_entity_poly.pdbx_strand_id
1 'polypeptide(L)'
;RRGWSRVYSRFCNLFGAPNHGAAGWAQCLWPRLVDCNLTFGGAQYMEAFDFPNTHCILAWGVNPPTSWGVRAADIMDARMRGAALLVIDPQLSETAAKADLWLQPRPGTDMALALAMIQVIISENLTDVPFVREWTAGFDRVAEQTRAYTPAWAEKVTGVPAEKIVLAARVYAQAKSACLIRGLALDQMHDSVQVCRATSILTSITGYIGRPGGNILVSSRGEVSQNTHRFICSDELPEPMRR
;
A
#
# COMPACT_ATOMS: atom_id res chain seq x y z
N ARG A 1 6.35 -9.93 -17.04
CA ARG A 1 7.21 -8.73 -16.83
C ARG A 1 8.65 -9.07 -16.38
N ARG A 2 8.88 -10.17 -15.67
CA ARG A 2 10.23 -10.54 -15.18
C ARG A 2 11.16 -11.12 -16.26
N GLY A 3 10.67 -11.58 -17.39
CA GLY A 3 11.48 -12.11 -18.47
C GLY A 3 12.45 -11.09 -19.09
N TRP A 4 12.01 -9.85 -19.27
CA TRP A 4 12.84 -8.80 -19.87
C TRP A 4 14.01 -8.38 -18.99
N SER A 5 13.84 -8.33 -17.66
CA SER A 5 14.96 -8.01 -16.77
C SER A 5 16.08 -9.06 -16.82
N ARG A 6 15.73 -10.33 -16.98
CA ARG A 6 16.70 -11.41 -17.13
C ARG A 6 17.48 -11.34 -18.46
N VAL A 7 16.79 -10.99 -19.55
CA VAL A 7 17.45 -10.76 -20.85
C VAL A 7 18.43 -9.58 -20.76
N TYR A 8 18.00 -8.51 -20.10
CA TYR A 8 18.86 -7.35 -19.85
C TYR A 8 20.09 -7.73 -18.99
N SER A 9 19.86 -8.46 -17.89
CA SER A 9 20.96 -8.96 -17.05
C SER A 9 21.95 -9.84 -17.83
N ARG A 10 21.43 -10.74 -18.69
CA ARG A 10 22.26 -11.55 -19.58
C ARG A 10 23.13 -10.68 -20.50
N PHE A 11 22.51 -9.67 -21.15
CA PHE A 11 23.25 -8.74 -22.00
C PHE A 11 24.36 -8.04 -21.23
N CYS A 12 24.06 -7.47 -20.08
CA CYS A 12 25.03 -6.76 -19.24
C CYS A 12 26.18 -7.68 -18.80
N ASN A 13 25.89 -8.90 -18.37
CA ASN A 13 26.90 -9.86 -17.92
C ASN A 13 27.83 -10.26 -19.08
N LEU A 14 27.30 -10.56 -20.25
CA LEU A 14 28.10 -10.90 -21.42
C LEU A 14 28.91 -9.71 -21.94
N PHE A 15 28.43 -8.49 -21.73
CA PHE A 15 29.15 -7.27 -22.04
C PHE A 15 30.26 -6.93 -21.02
N GLY A 16 30.29 -7.62 -19.88
CA GLY A 16 31.24 -7.36 -18.80
C GLY A 16 30.85 -6.20 -17.88
N ALA A 17 29.55 -5.83 -17.81
CA ALA A 17 29.01 -4.78 -16.94
C ALA A 17 28.15 -5.39 -15.81
N PRO A 18 28.76 -5.86 -14.70
CA PRO A 18 28.04 -6.52 -13.63
C PRO A 18 27.16 -5.55 -12.80
N ASN A 19 27.50 -4.28 -12.80
CA ASN A 19 26.79 -3.24 -12.05
C ASN A 19 25.65 -2.67 -12.89
N HIS A 20 24.61 -3.45 -13.07
CA HIS A 20 23.37 -3.00 -13.67
C HIS A 20 22.24 -3.09 -12.63
N GLY A 21 21.37 -2.11 -12.61
CA GLY A 21 20.26 -2.05 -11.68
C GLY A 21 19.03 -1.45 -12.32
N ALA A 22 17.89 -1.77 -11.78
CA ALA A 22 16.66 -1.08 -12.10
C ALA A 22 16.43 -0.01 -11.02
N ALA A 23 16.47 1.26 -11.41
CA ALA A 23 16.14 2.38 -10.51
C ALA A 23 14.74 2.23 -9.87
N GLY A 24 13.84 1.50 -10.51
CA GLY A 24 12.51 1.20 -10.01
C GLY A 24 12.44 0.44 -8.68
N TRP A 25 13.50 -0.19 -8.22
CA TRP A 25 13.49 -0.83 -6.91
C TRP A 25 13.31 0.17 -5.77
N ALA A 26 14.10 1.23 -5.76
CA ALA A 26 14.10 2.21 -4.67
C ALA A 26 12.83 3.08 -4.63
N GLN A 27 12.17 3.30 -5.78
CA GLN A 27 11.05 4.22 -5.92
C GLN A 27 9.78 3.52 -6.47
N CYS A 28 9.64 2.22 -6.29
CA CYS A 28 8.51 1.47 -6.80
C CYS A 28 8.00 0.44 -5.79
N LEU A 29 8.77 -0.59 -5.51
CA LEU A 29 8.35 -1.70 -4.68
C LEU A 29 9.04 -1.73 -3.31
N TRP A 30 10.27 -1.21 -3.26
CA TRP A 30 11.12 -1.33 -2.08
C TRP A 30 10.51 -0.70 -0.81
N PRO A 31 9.93 0.51 -0.85
CA PRO A 31 9.32 1.11 0.34
C PRO A 31 8.22 0.24 0.95
N ARG A 32 7.32 -0.31 0.11
CA ARG A 32 6.27 -1.22 0.55
C ARG A 32 6.81 -2.54 1.09
N LEU A 33 7.88 -3.04 0.49
CA LEU A 33 8.52 -4.27 0.95
C LEU A 33 9.19 -4.06 2.31
N VAL A 34 9.91 -2.96 2.48
CA VAL A 34 10.53 -2.60 3.76
C VAL A 34 9.47 -2.38 4.83
N ASP A 35 8.40 -1.65 4.52
CA ASP A 35 7.25 -1.50 5.41
C ASP A 35 6.69 -2.85 5.85
N CYS A 36 6.37 -3.72 4.90
CA CYS A 36 5.80 -5.02 5.22
C CYS A 36 6.74 -5.90 6.06
N ASN A 37 8.04 -5.84 5.81
CA ASN A 37 9.03 -6.53 6.65
C ASN A 37 9.07 -5.98 8.08
N LEU A 38 8.99 -4.66 8.24
CA LEU A 38 9.03 -3.99 9.55
C LEU A 38 7.72 -4.16 10.34
N THR A 39 6.59 -4.22 9.64
CA THR A 39 5.26 -4.23 10.26
C THR A 39 4.71 -5.64 10.45
N PHE A 40 4.89 -6.53 9.49
CA PHE A 40 4.30 -7.88 9.51
C PHE A 40 5.32 -9.00 9.71
N GLY A 41 6.61 -8.69 9.71
CA GLY A 41 7.69 -9.66 9.79
C GLY A 41 7.81 -10.54 8.55
N GLY A 42 9.03 -10.67 8.02
CA GLY A 42 9.31 -11.47 6.83
C GLY A 42 8.90 -10.84 5.51
N ALA A 43 9.23 -11.51 4.40
CA ALA A 43 8.99 -11.03 3.04
C ALA A 43 7.51 -11.21 2.64
N GLN A 44 6.64 -10.41 3.19
CA GLN A 44 5.21 -10.42 2.90
C GLN A 44 4.79 -9.12 2.22
N TYR A 45 3.77 -9.20 1.38
CA TYR A 45 3.19 -8.05 0.67
C TYR A 45 1.71 -7.93 1.01
N MET A 46 1.25 -6.73 1.33
CA MET A 46 -0.16 -6.43 1.51
C MET A 46 -0.80 -5.99 0.18
N GLU A 47 -0.64 -6.80 -0.87
CA GLU A 47 -1.01 -6.43 -2.25
C GLU A 47 -2.05 -7.38 -2.88
N ALA A 48 -2.61 -8.29 -2.11
CA ALA A 48 -3.76 -9.08 -2.52
C ALA A 48 -5.02 -8.58 -1.80
N PHE A 49 -6.14 -8.60 -2.51
CA PHE A 49 -7.38 -7.98 -2.09
C PHE A 49 -8.54 -8.96 -2.34
N ASP A 50 -9.39 -9.13 -1.35
CA ASP A 50 -10.60 -9.94 -1.50
C ASP A 50 -11.78 -9.04 -1.91
N PHE A 51 -11.72 -8.50 -3.11
CA PHE A 51 -12.79 -7.65 -3.65
C PHE A 51 -14.17 -8.29 -3.69
N PRO A 52 -14.32 -9.61 -3.96
CA PRO A 52 -15.64 -10.24 -3.95
C PRO A 52 -16.42 -10.10 -2.64
N ASN A 53 -15.72 -10.03 -1.52
CA ASN A 53 -16.32 -9.97 -0.18
C ASN A 53 -16.17 -8.62 0.51
N THR A 54 -15.56 -7.62 -0.17
CA THR A 54 -15.31 -6.30 0.44
C THR A 54 -16.55 -5.43 0.48
N HIS A 55 -16.67 -4.61 1.53
CA HIS A 55 -17.73 -3.62 1.71
C HIS A 55 -17.22 -2.18 1.60
N CYS A 56 -15.90 -1.99 1.63
CA CYS A 56 -15.28 -0.70 1.41
C CYS A 56 -13.93 -0.88 0.70
N ILE A 57 -13.64 0.01 -0.22
CA ILE A 57 -12.35 0.07 -0.93
C ILE A 57 -11.76 1.45 -0.68
N LEU A 58 -10.59 1.49 -0.05
CA LEU A 58 -9.77 2.69 0.08
C LEU A 58 -8.66 2.64 -0.97
N ALA A 59 -8.83 3.36 -2.07
CA ALA A 59 -7.86 3.46 -3.15
C ALA A 59 -6.97 4.69 -2.93
N TRP A 60 -5.70 4.47 -2.64
CA TRP A 60 -4.75 5.53 -2.28
C TRP A 60 -3.67 5.70 -3.33
N GLY A 61 -3.69 6.80 -4.06
CA GLY A 61 -2.69 7.14 -5.08
C GLY A 61 -2.62 6.12 -6.23
N VAL A 62 -3.77 5.59 -6.64
CA VAL A 62 -3.87 4.56 -7.67
C VAL A 62 -5.05 4.81 -8.59
N ASN A 63 -4.82 4.64 -9.91
CA ASN A 63 -5.88 4.72 -10.93
C ASN A 63 -5.97 3.39 -11.70
N PRO A 64 -6.70 2.39 -11.17
CA PRO A 64 -6.81 1.06 -11.75
C PRO A 64 -7.27 1.01 -13.23
N PRO A 65 -8.22 1.83 -13.69
CA PRO A 65 -8.60 1.84 -15.11
C PRO A 65 -7.41 2.05 -16.06
N THR A 66 -6.46 2.90 -15.68
CA THR A 66 -5.26 3.17 -16.47
C THR A 66 -4.16 2.12 -16.27
N SER A 67 -3.97 1.63 -15.04
CA SER A 67 -2.79 0.83 -14.68
C SER A 67 -3.05 -0.66 -14.47
N TRP A 68 -4.29 -1.05 -14.13
CA TRP A 68 -4.65 -2.41 -13.73
C TRP A 68 -5.98 -2.88 -14.34
N GLY A 69 -6.17 -2.79 -15.64
CA GLY A 69 -7.43 -2.98 -16.33
C GLY A 69 -8.37 -4.06 -15.78
N VAL A 70 -7.87 -5.28 -15.53
CA VAL A 70 -8.68 -6.38 -14.94
C VAL A 70 -9.15 -6.03 -13.53
N ARG A 71 -8.27 -5.49 -12.67
CA ARG A 71 -8.64 -5.11 -11.30
C ARG A 71 -9.59 -3.92 -11.24
N ALA A 72 -9.63 -3.08 -12.26
CA ALA A 72 -10.63 -2.03 -12.35
C ALA A 72 -12.05 -2.61 -12.44
N ALA A 73 -12.22 -3.71 -13.19
CA ALA A 73 -13.50 -4.42 -13.27
C ALA A 73 -13.88 -4.99 -11.88
N ASP A 74 -12.96 -5.67 -11.18
CA ASP A 74 -13.21 -6.22 -9.85
C ASP A 74 -13.68 -5.14 -8.85
N ILE A 75 -13.09 -3.95 -8.90
CA ILE A 75 -13.47 -2.80 -8.07
C ILE A 75 -14.88 -2.31 -8.43
N MET A 76 -15.18 -2.21 -9.72
CA MET A 76 -16.52 -1.78 -10.16
C MET A 76 -17.58 -2.83 -9.79
N ASP A 77 -17.27 -4.11 -9.91
CA ASP A 77 -18.15 -5.18 -9.48
C ASP A 77 -18.42 -5.15 -7.96
N ALA A 78 -17.40 -4.87 -7.16
CA ALA A 78 -17.58 -4.66 -5.72
C ALA A 78 -18.50 -3.46 -5.44
N ARG A 79 -18.33 -2.35 -6.15
CA ARG A 79 -19.22 -1.19 -6.04
C ARG A 79 -20.67 -1.51 -6.43
N MET A 80 -20.88 -2.24 -7.50
CA MET A 80 -22.24 -2.66 -7.91
C MET A 80 -22.91 -3.53 -6.84
N ARG A 81 -22.14 -4.23 -6.02
CA ARG A 81 -22.63 -4.96 -4.85
C ARG A 81 -22.84 -4.07 -3.61
N GLY A 82 -22.57 -2.76 -3.70
CA GLY A 82 -22.77 -1.80 -2.61
C GLY A 82 -21.52 -1.49 -1.78
N ALA A 83 -20.32 -1.90 -2.22
CA ALA A 83 -19.09 -1.50 -1.54
C ALA A 83 -18.82 -0.01 -1.72
N ALA A 84 -18.52 0.71 -0.64
CA ALA A 84 -18.10 2.10 -0.70
C ALA A 84 -16.72 2.22 -1.35
N LEU A 85 -16.54 3.24 -2.20
CA LEU A 85 -15.25 3.57 -2.82
C LEU A 85 -14.76 4.91 -2.30
N LEU A 86 -13.72 4.86 -1.46
CA LEU A 86 -12.99 6.03 -0.99
C LEU A 86 -11.73 6.17 -1.84
N VAL A 87 -11.46 7.37 -2.34
CA VAL A 87 -10.27 7.63 -3.17
C VAL A 87 -9.47 8.77 -2.59
N ILE A 88 -8.18 8.55 -2.43
CA ILE A 88 -7.20 9.57 -2.05
C ILE A 88 -6.28 9.75 -3.24
N ASP A 89 -6.42 10.87 -3.94
CA ASP A 89 -5.67 11.18 -5.15
C ASP A 89 -5.63 12.71 -5.34
N PRO A 90 -4.47 13.33 -5.59
CA PRO A 90 -4.38 14.76 -5.88
C PRO A 90 -5.07 15.14 -7.20
N GLN A 91 -5.31 14.18 -8.08
CA GLN A 91 -5.98 14.39 -9.38
C GLN A 91 -7.39 13.80 -9.37
N LEU A 92 -8.29 14.41 -10.11
CA LEU A 92 -9.59 13.84 -10.41
C LEU A 92 -9.42 12.75 -11.50
N SER A 93 -8.81 11.63 -11.07
CA SER A 93 -8.64 10.45 -11.93
C SER A 93 -9.96 9.79 -12.26
N GLU A 94 -9.97 8.85 -13.22
CA GLU A 94 -11.18 8.07 -13.55
C GLU A 94 -11.72 7.31 -12.32
N THR A 95 -10.84 6.89 -11.44
CA THR A 95 -11.22 6.24 -10.17
C THR A 95 -11.81 7.26 -9.20
N ALA A 96 -11.19 8.44 -9.06
CA ALA A 96 -11.66 9.52 -8.20
C ALA A 96 -13.03 10.05 -8.66
N ALA A 97 -13.25 10.16 -9.97
CA ALA A 97 -14.53 10.60 -10.53
C ALA A 97 -15.70 9.64 -10.24
N LYS A 98 -15.41 8.39 -9.85
CA LYS A 98 -16.39 7.37 -9.47
C LYS A 98 -16.46 7.12 -7.97
N ALA A 99 -15.68 7.84 -7.16
CA ALA A 99 -15.64 7.68 -5.73
C ALA A 99 -16.92 8.16 -5.04
N ASP A 100 -17.31 7.49 -3.97
CA ASP A 100 -18.35 7.97 -3.06
C ASP A 100 -17.81 9.10 -2.18
N LEU A 101 -16.49 9.05 -1.89
CA LEU A 101 -15.77 10.12 -1.22
C LEU A 101 -14.37 10.26 -1.81
N TRP A 102 -14.06 11.44 -2.32
CA TRP A 102 -12.74 11.79 -2.85
C TRP A 102 -12.05 12.82 -1.95
N LEU A 103 -10.85 12.48 -1.50
CA LEU A 103 -9.95 13.33 -0.76
C LEU A 103 -8.81 13.75 -1.69
N GLN A 104 -8.58 15.05 -1.79
CA GLN A 104 -7.57 15.64 -2.67
C GLN A 104 -6.43 16.25 -1.85
N PRO A 105 -5.44 15.47 -1.41
CA PRO A 105 -4.31 16.03 -0.66
C PRO A 105 -3.34 16.76 -1.57
N ARG A 106 -2.62 17.73 -1.01
CA ARG A 106 -1.42 18.26 -1.66
C ARG A 106 -0.41 17.12 -1.85
N PRO A 107 0.23 16.99 -3.02
CA PRO A 107 1.26 15.97 -3.23
C PRO A 107 2.34 16.00 -2.14
N GLY A 108 2.70 14.80 -1.63
CA GLY A 108 3.71 14.65 -0.58
C GLY A 108 3.21 14.88 0.84
N THR A 109 1.91 15.00 1.06
CA THR A 109 1.32 15.18 2.40
C THR A 109 0.51 13.96 2.89
N ASP A 110 0.64 12.85 2.23
CA ASP A 110 -0.11 11.62 2.50
C ASP A 110 0.13 11.07 3.90
N MET A 111 1.34 11.25 4.44
CA MET A 111 1.65 10.88 5.81
C MET A 111 0.77 11.60 6.83
N ALA A 112 0.57 12.91 6.64
CA ALA A 112 -0.28 13.71 7.52
C ALA A 112 -1.74 13.23 7.47
N LEU A 113 -2.22 12.87 6.28
CA LEU A 113 -3.56 12.34 6.09
C LEU A 113 -3.72 10.98 6.78
N ALA A 114 -2.75 10.07 6.60
CA ALA A 114 -2.78 8.75 7.22
C ALA A 114 -2.78 8.83 8.75
N LEU A 115 -1.92 9.68 9.33
CA LEU A 115 -1.85 9.89 10.77
C LEU A 115 -3.15 10.47 11.35
N ALA A 116 -3.78 11.39 10.63
CA ALA A 116 -5.05 11.96 11.07
C ALA A 116 -6.19 10.93 10.99
N MET A 117 -6.24 10.09 9.97
CA MET A 117 -7.22 9.00 9.91
C MET A 117 -7.00 8.00 11.05
N ILE A 118 -5.76 7.63 11.36
CA ILE A 118 -5.42 6.78 12.52
C ILE A 118 -5.89 7.43 13.81
N GLN A 119 -5.61 8.73 13.98
CA GLN A 119 -6.02 9.50 15.17
C GLN A 119 -7.54 9.47 15.35
N VAL A 120 -8.33 9.70 14.31
CA VAL A 120 -9.80 9.63 14.37
C VAL A 120 -10.25 8.22 14.79
N ILE A 121 -9.73 7.19 14.15
CA ILE A 121 -10.11 5.79 14.44
C ILE A 121 -9.83 5.43 15.90
N ILE A 122 -8.69 5.86 16.44
CA ILE A 122 -8.33 5.58 17.83
C ILE A 122 -9.17 6.42 18.78
N SER A 123 -9.29 7.74 18.55
CA SER A 123 -10.00 8.65 19.47
C SER A 123 -11.51 8.38 19.53
N GLU A 124 -12.09 7.85 18.48
CA GLU A 124 -13.51 7.48 18.42
C GLU A 124 -13.77 5.99 18.77
N ASN A 125 -12.73 5.26 19.22
CA ASN A 125 -12.83 3.84 19.57
C ASN A 125 -13.35 2.94 18.41
N LEU A 126 -12.92 3.23 17.18
CA LEU A 126 -13.30 2.49 15.98
C LEU A 126 -12.31 1.36 15.63
N THR A 127 -11.40 1.05 16.53
CA THR A 127 -10.42 -0.03 16.35
C THR A 127 -11.05 -1.40 16.55
N ASP A 128 -10.55 -2.41 15.84
CA ASP A 128 -10.86 -3.81 16.13
C ASP A 128 -10.09 -4.27 17.39
N VAL A 129 -10.67 -4.04 18.56
CA VAL A 129 -10.03 -4.31 19.86
C VAL A 129 -9.55 -5.76 20.00
N PRO A 130 -10.32 -6.80 19.63
CA PRO A 130 -9.86 -8.18 19.67
C PRO A 130 -8.61 -8.39 18.79
N PHE A 131 -8.65 -7.91 17.55
CA PHE A 131 -7.52 -8.05 16.63
C PHE A 131 -6.27 -7.31 17.14
N VAL A 132 -6.45 -6.07 17.60
CA VAL A 132 -5.34 -5.27 18.13
C VAL A 132 -4.68 -5.97 19.30
N ARG A 133 -5.45 -6.50 20.24
CA ARG A 133 -4.94 -7.19 21.44
C ARG A 133 -4.19 -8.48 21.11
N GLU A 134 -4.71 -9.24 20.14
CA GLU A 134 -4.16 -10.57 19.83
C GLU A 134 -3.00 -10.53 18.84
N TRP A 135 -3.07 -9.63 17.86
CA TRP A 135 -2.19 -9.67 16.69
C TRP A 135 -1.24 -8.49 16.56
N THR A 136 -1.30 -7.50 17.45
CA THR A 136 -0.43 -6.33 17.34
C THR A 136 0.42 -6.10 18.58
N ALA A 137 1.53 -5.39 18.40
CA ALA A 137 2.39 -4.91 19.47
C ALA A 137 2.65 -3.41 19.34
N GLY A 138 2.67 -2.69 20.47
CA GLY A 138 2.99 -1.27 20.49
C GLY A 138 1.84 -0.35 20.14
N PHE A 139 0.60 -0.81 20.17
CA PHE A 139 -0.59 0.00 19.91
C PHE A 139 -0.65 1.25 20.81
N ASP A 140 -0.34 1.12 22.09
CA ASP A 140 -0.38 2.25 23.03
C ASP A 140 0.56 3.40 22.62
N ARG A 141 1.73 3.05 22.07
CA ARG A 141 2.68 4.06 21.53
C ARG A 141 2.13 4.75 20.29
N VAL A 142 1.46 4.00 19.41
CA VAL A 142 0.80 4.58 18.25
C VAL A 142 -0.30 5.53 18.70
N ALA A 143 -1.14 5.12 19.64
CA ALA A 143 -2.22 5.92 20.20
C ALA A 143 -1.69 7.21 20.86
N GLU A 144 -0.59 7.14 21.59
CA GLU A 144 0.03 8.32 22.18
C GLU A 144 0.61 9.26 21.15
N GLN A 145 1.39 8.74 20.20
CA GLN A 145 2.03 9.55 19.16
C GLN A 145 1.04 10.22 18.22
N THR A 146 -0.08 9.57 17.93
CA THR A 146 -1.06 10.11 16.98
C THR A 146 -1.98 11.18 17.58
N ARG A 147 -2.02 11.36 18.90
CA ARG A 147 -2.87 12.37 19.56
C ARG A 147 -2.75 13.78 19.00
N ALA A 148 -1.55 14.18 18.60
CA ALA A 148 -1.28 15.52 18.08
C ALA A 148 -1.71 15.71 16.62
N TYR A 149 -1.93 14.62 15.89
CA TYR A 149 -2.22 14.66 14.45
C TYR A 149 -3.73 14.72 14.18
N THR A 150 -4.38 15.75 14.69
CA THR A 150 -5.83 15.94 14.55
C THR A 150 -6.23 16.21 13.09
N PRO A 151 -7.50 15.96 12.70
CA PRO A 151 -8.00 16.35 11.38
C PRO A 151 -7.81 17.84 11.06
N ALA A 152 -7.97 18.72 12.04
CA ALA A 152 -7.77 20.16 11.86
C ALA A 152 -6.27 20.52 11.62
N TRP A 153 -5.34 19.78 12.21
CA TRP A 153 -3.93 19.89 11.88
C TRP A 153 -3.65 19.38 10.46
N ALA A 154 -4.18 18.22 10.11
CA ALA A 154 -3.98 17.62 8.81
C ALA A 154 -4.59 18.46 7.68
N GLU A 155 -5.71 19.12 7.89
CA GLU A 155 -6.30 20.06 6.92
C GLU A 155 -5.32 21.16 6.54
N LYS A 156 -4.63 21.75 7.52
CA LYS A 156 -3.62 22.78 7.25
C LYS A 156 -2.46 22.27 6.41
N VAL A 157 -2.04 21.03 6.63
CA VAL A 157 -0.94 20.40 5.92
C VAL A 157 -1.37 19.91 4.55
N THR A 158 -2.47 19.19 4.47
CA THR A 158 -2.90 18.47 3.26
C THR A 158 -3.79 19.28 2.33
N GLY A 159 -4.50 20.27 2.87
CA GLY A 159 -5.57 21.00 2.18
C GLY A 159 -6.89 20.22 2.08
N VAL A 160 -6.95 19.00 2.62
CA VAL A 160 -8.20 18.24 2.71
C VAL A 160 -9.02 18.73 3.90
N PRO A 161 -10.29 19.11 3.72
CA PRO A 161 -11.16 19.54 4.82
C PRO A 161 -11.23 18.52 5.96
N ALA A 162 -11.15 18.99 7.21
CA ALA A 162 -11.11 18.12 8.39
C ALA A 162 -12.33 17.18 8.47
N GLU A 163 -13.51 17.68 8.10
CA GLU A 163 -14.73 16.89 8.06
C GLU A 163 -14.67 15.74 7.06
N LYS A 164 -13.99 15.92 5.91
CA LYS A 164 -13.79 14.85 4.93
C LYS A 164 -12.81 13.79 5.45
N ILE A 165 -11.78 14.21 6.20
CA ILE A 165 -10.83 13.27 6.83
C ILE A 165 -11.56 12.41 7.87
N VAL A 166 -12.38 13.04 8.73
CA VAL A 166 -13.20 12.34 9.73
C VAL A 166 -14.16 11.38 9.06
N LEU A 167 -14.87 11.83 8.02
CA LEU A 167 -15.82 11.00 7.29
C LEU A 167 -15.13 9.78 6.65
N ALA A 168 -13.98 9.99 5.99
CA ALA A 168 -13.22 8.90 5.38
C ALA A 168 -12.77 7.86 6.42
N ALA A 169 -12.24 8.33 7.55
CA ALA A 169 -11.81 7.46 8.64
C ALA A 169 -12.96 6.62 9.20
N ARG A 170 -14.12 7.24 9.42
CA ARG A 170 -15.33 6.56 9.91
C ARG A 170 -15.88 5.55 8.91
N VAL A 171 -16.05 5.95 7.65
CA VAL A 171 -16.56 5.04 6.60
C VAL A 171 -15.64 3.84 6.43
N TYR A 172 -14.32 4.07 6.43
CA TYR A 172 -13.35 2.99 6.35
C TYR A 172 -13.41 2.05 7.56
N ALA A 173 -13.34 2.61 8.78
CA ALA A 173 -13.22 1.80 10.00
C ALA A 173 -14.53 1.10 10.42
N GLN A 174 -15.70 1.66 10.05
CA GLN A 174 -17.00 1.08 10.37
C GLN A 174 -17.52 0.10 9.31
N ALA A 175 -16.81 -0.05 8.19
CA ALA A 175 -17.16 -1.03 7.19
C ALA A 175 -17.07 -2.46 7.78
N LYS A 176 -17.98 -3.35 7.36
CA LYS A 176 -17.93 -4.77 7.76
C LYS A 176 -16.60 -5.42 7.34
N SER A 177 -16.04 -5.00 6.23
CA SER A 177 -14.72 -5.38 5.73
C SER A 177 -14.22 -4.30 4.76
N ALA A 178 -12.91 -4.12 4.66
CA ALA A 178 -12.35 -3.15 3.73
C ALA A 178 -11.01 -3.61 3.14
N CYS A 179 -10.79 -3.25 1.87
CA CYS A 179 -9.51 -3.38 1.19
C CYS A 179 -8.85 -1.99 1.07
N LEU A 180 -7.60 -1.89 1.46
CA LEU A 180 -6.77 -0.72 1.21
C LEU A 180 -5.81 -1.02 0.05
N ILE A 181 -5.92 -0.25 -1.04
CA ILE A 181 -5.06 -0.37 -2.22
C ILE A 181 -4.03 0.74 -2.19
N ARG A 182 -2.75 0.37 -2.19
CA ARG A 182 -1.63 1.31 -2.21
C ARG A 182 -1.12 1.50 -3.63
N GLY A 183 -1.21 2.72 -4.12
CA GLY A 183 -0.65 3.09 -5.42
C GLY A 183 0.86 3.37 -5.36
N LEU A 184 1.47 3.44 -6.54
CA LEU A 184 2.88 3.74 -6.71
C LEU A 184 3.27 5.12 -6.14
N ALA A 185 2.34 6.06 -6.06
CA ALA A 185 2.59 7.38 -5.51
C ALA A 185 3.18 7.32 -4.10
N LEU A 186 2.73 6.38 -3.26
CA LEU A 186 3.25 6.22 -1.90
C LEU A 186 4.71 5.76 -1.86
N ASP A 187 5.17 5.00 -2.85
CA ASP A 187 6.56 4.56 -2.95
C ASP A 187 7.51 5.65 -3.42
N GLN A 188 6.99 6.72 -4.04
CA GLN A 188 7.78 7.77 -4.68
C GLN A 188 7.94 9.03 -3.82
N MET A 189 7.47 8.98 -2.58
CA MET A 189 7.63 10.08 -1.63
C MET A 189 8.99 10.03 -0.93
N HIS A 190 9.43 11.15 -0.39
CA HIS A 190 10.69 11.22 0.38
C HIS A 190 10.64 10.40 1.67
N ASP A 191 9.44 10.25 2.26
CA ASP A 191 9.14 9.48 3.46
C ASP A 191 8.38 8.17 3.16
N SER A 192 8.54 7.64 1.97
CA SER A 192 7.78 6.54 1.37
C SER A 192 7.61 5.30 2.28
N VAL A 193 8.68 4.87 2.96
CA VAL A 193 8.61 3.73 3.89
C VAL A 193 7.65 4.03 5.06
N GLN A 194 7.70 5.25 5.58
CA GLN A 194 6.86 5.64 6.72
C GLN A 194 5.40 5.83 6.31
N VAL A 195 5.14 6.39 5.12
CA VAL A 195 3.78 6.50 4.56
C VAL A 195 3.18 5.11 4.34
N CYS A 196 3.92 4.20 3.71
CA CYS A 196 3.49 2.82 3.53
C CYS A 196 3.20 2.16 4.88
N ARG A 197 4.07 2.38 5.88
CA ARG A 197 3.88 1.85 7.23
C ARG A 197 2.66 2.43 7.93
N ALA A 198 2.38 3.73 7.78
CA ALA A 198 1.15 4.33 8.31
C ALA A 198 -0.11 3.69 7.72
N THR A 199 -0.12 3.39 6.41
CA THR A 199 -1.24 2.66 5.79
C THR A 199 -1.35 1.22 6.26
N SER A 200 -0.23 0.55 6.53
CA SER A 200 -0.22 -0.79 7.15
C SER A 200 -0.77 -0.77 8.58
N ILE A 201 -0.41 0.25 9.37
CA ILE A 201 -0.96 0.46 10.72
C ILE A 201 -2.47 0.72 10.64
N LEU A 202 -2.91 1.59 9.72
CA LEU A 202 -4.33 1.89 9.49
C LEU A 202 -5.14 0.61 9.24
N THR A 203 -4.64 -0.27 8.37
CA THR A 203 -5.29 -1.55 8.05
C THR A 203 -5.25 -2.53 9.22
N SER A 204 -4.18 -2.50 10.02
CA SER A 204 -4.00 -3.38 11.18
C SER A 204 -4.93 -3.02 12.34
N ILE A 205 -5.04 -1.73 12.68
CA ILE A 205 -5.88 -1.31 13.80
C ILE A 205 -7.39 -1.49 13.56
N THR A 206 -7.78 -1.60 12.29
CA THR A 206 -9.16 -1.92 11.87
C THR A 206 -9.39 -3.41 11.64
N GLY A 207 -8.33 -4.24 11.78
CA GLY A 207 -8.41 -5.68 11.64
C GLY A 207 -8.71 -6.19 10.22
N TYR A 208 -8.46 -5.39 9.18
CA TYR A 208 -8.77 -5.76 7.78
C TYR A 208 -7.64 -6.54 7.10
N ILE A 209 -6.88 -7.30 7.87
CA ILE A 209 -5.81 -8.16 7.37
C ILE A 209 -6.16 -9.62 7.61
N GLY A 210 -6.03 -10.46 6.57
CA GLY A 210 -6.20 -11.91 6.66
C GLY A 210 -7.63 -12.38 6.90
N ARG A 211 -8.62 -11.50 6.69
CA ARG A 211 -10.05 -11.85 6.80
C ARG A 211 -10.79 -11.64 5.48
N PRO A 212 -11.94 -12.31 5.28
CA PRO A 212 -12.76 -12.11 4.08
C PRO A 212 -13.12 -10.64 3.85
N GLY A 213 -12.94 -10.16 2.63
CA GLY A 213 -13.19 -8.78 2.22
C GLY A 213 -12.08 -7.79 2.60
N GLY A 214 -10.97 -8.27 3.15
CA GLY A 214 -9.82 -7.46 3.55
C GLY A 214 -8.59 -7.65 2.67
N ASN A 215 -7.47 -7.12 3.15
CA ASN A 215 -6.17 -7.31 2.55
C ASN A 215 -5.59 -8.68 2.95
N ILE A 216 -4.94 -9.34 2.00
CA ILE A 216 -4.29 -10.63 2.19
C ILE A 216 -2.78 -10.43 2.14
N LEU A 217 -2.08 -10.91 3.17
CA LEU A 217 -0.63 -10.94 3.16
C LEU A 217 -0.16 -12.09 2.26
N VAL A 218 0.54 -11.75 1.19
CA VAL A 218 1.13 -12.73 0.26
C VAL A 218 2.62 -12.83 0.52
N SER A 219 3.07 -14.03 0.83
CA SER A 219 4.50 -14.32 0.84
C SER A 219 4.99 -14.52 -0.60
N SER A 220 6.25 -14.19 -0.87
CA SER A 220 6.91 -14.48 -2.14
C SER A 220 7.13 -15.99 -2.39
N ARG A 221 6.29 -16.83 -1.80
CA ARG A 221 6.36 -18.28 -1.98
C ARG A 221 6.09 -18.66 -3.43
N GLY A 222 7.01 -19.36 -4.03
CA GLY A 222 6.75 -20.07 -5.27
C GLY A 222 7.23 -19.36 -6.53
N GLU A 223 8.22 -18.48 -6.45
CA GLU A 223 9.10 -18.40 -7.59
C GLU A 223 9.74 -19.78 -7.72
N VAL A 224 9.30 -20.53 -8.74
CA VAL A 224 10.03 -21.72 -9.13
C VAL A 224 11.49 -21.30 -9.21
N SER A 225 12.33 -21.87 -8.36
CA SER A 225 13.76 -21.64 -8.37
C SER A 225 14.27 -22.18 -9.70
N GLN A 226 14.13 -21.40 -10.74
CA GLN A 226 14.81 -21.67 -11.99
C GLN A 226 16.26 -21.30 -11.75
N ASN A 227 17.17 -22.17 -12.14
CA ASN A 227 18.59 -21.87 -12.15
C ASN A 227 18.83 -20.69 -13.12
N THR A 228 18.63 -19.49 -12.62
CA THR A 228 18.69 -18.25 -13.41
C THR A 228 20.13 -17.85 -13.71
N HIS A 229 21.09 -18.32 -12.92
CA HIS A 229 22.52 -18.00 -13.08
C HIS A 229 23.02 -18.39 -14.47
N ARG A 230 22.69 -19.60 -14.91
CA ARG A 230 23.07 -20.06 -16.25
C ARG A 230 22.37 -19.29 -17.36
N PHE A 231 21.10 -18.88 -17.16
CA PHE A 231 20.39 -18.10 -18.15
C PHE A 231 20.92 -16.67 -18.28
N ILE A 232 21.26 -16.02 -17.18
CA ILE A 232 21.81 -14.66 -17.17
C ILE A 232 23.31 -14.60 -17.40
N CYS A 233 23.98 -15.76 -17.56
CA CYS A 233 25.41 -15.88 -17.79
C CYS A 233 26.27 -15.16 -16.74
N SER A 234 25.91 -15.26 -15.46
CA SER A 234 26.70 -14.67 -14.39
C SER A 234 28.05 -15.37 -14.18
N ASP A 235 28.17 -16.59 -14.62
CA ASP A 235 29.37 -17.43 -14.65
C ASP A 235 30.40 -16.99 -15.70
N GLU A 236 29.98 -16.27 -16.71
CA GLU A 236 30.87 -15.69 -17.73
C GLU A 236 31.59 -14.40 -17.24
N LEU A 237 31.15 -13.84 -16.12
CA LEU A 237 31.85 -12.68 -15.53
C LEU A 237 33.20 -13.13 -14.91
N PRO A 238 34.22 -12.26 -14.92
CA PRO A 238 35.45 -12.48 -14.15
C PRO A 238 35.15 -12.78 -12.68
N GLU A 239 35.90 -13.68 -12.08
CA GLU A 239 35.65 -14.18 -10.72
C GLU A 239 35.42 -13.08 -9.67
N PRO A 240 36.16 -11.97 -9.64
CA PRO A 240 35.91 -10.88 -8.70
C PRO A 240 34.57 -10.17 -8.90
N MET A 241 33.91 -10.35 -10.04
CA MET A 241 32.65 -9.72 -10.42
C MET A 241 31.44 -10.65 -10.26
N ARG A 242 31.68 -11.92 -9.94
CA ARG A 242 30.61 -12.89 -9.69
C ARG A 242 30.01 -12.62 -8.29
N ARG A 243 28.72 -12.39 -8.21
CA ARG A 243 27.97 -12.17 -6.95
C ARG A 243 26.91 -13.23 -6.77
#